data_55fc3d34e69d5575207d0e7e6727f0cc
#
_entry.id   55fc3d34e69d5575207d0e7e6727f0cc
#
_cell.length_a   1.000
_cell.length_b   1.000
_cell.length_c   1.000
_cell.angle_alpha   90.00
_cell.angle_beta   90.00
_cell.angle_gamma   90.00
#
_symmetry.space_group_name_H-M   'P 1'
#
loop_
_entity.id
_entity.type
_entity.pdbx_description
1 polymer ?
#
loop_
_entity_poly.entity_id
_entity_poly.type
_entity_poly.pdbx_seq_one_letter_code
_entity_poly.pdbx_strand_id
1 'polypeptide(L)'
;EIVNHNLRGKQYAVAGTRFSVPIPNADVSISEYKEKFSGTLTFIKVDKDTGRMSIAFQLLMPGFDYDLAHAGKGPSHGWAFFTSYNSEQANTLLEKNASQNDKDFIAAVNWKRAEECVAQGKATDLPSRYAHNEVGAGHIARTEYGTSVKLITPAQCEGVVYFLPTPKSPHGVDVNPSGEFISAGGKLASVIPVHSFAKMTAAIEAKTFENTVSGVPVLKY
;
A
#
# COMPACT_ATOMS: atom_id res chain seq x y z
N GLU A 1 3.69 -4.08 9.00
CA GLU A 1 2.70 -3.70 10.00
C GLU A 1 1.31 -4.10 9.52
N ILE A 2 0.52 -4.75 10.36
CA ILE A 2 -0.84 -5.17 10.03
C ILE A 2 -1.79 -4.14 10.61
N VAL A 3 -2.48 -3.43 9.76
CA VAL A 3 -3.55 -2.52 10.18
C VAL A 3 -4.88 -3.27 10.09
N ASN A 4 -5.43 -3.61 11.24
CA ASN A 4 -6.74 -4.24 11.33
C ASN A 4 -7.81 -3.14 11.47
N HIS A 5 -8.56 -2.90 10.41
CA HIS A 5 -9.69 -2.01 10.45
C HIS A 5 -10.95 -2.77 10.06
N ASN A 6 -11.94 -2.69 10.93
CA ASN A 6 -13.28 -3.19 10.67
C ASN A 6 -13.92 -2.34 9.56
N LEU A 7 -13.68 -2.73 8.33
CA LEU A 7 -14.27 -2.13 7.15
C LEU A 7 -15.69 -2.68 7.05
N ARG A 8 -16.69 -1.93 7.53
CA ARG A 8 -18.08 -2.33 7.58
C ARG A 8 -18.52 -3.06 6.30
N GLY A 9 -18.83 -4.33 6.43
CA GLY A 9 -19.31 -5.19 5.33
C GLY A 9 -18.23 -5.97 4.58
N LYS A 10 -16.95 -5.61 4.72
CA LYS A 10 -15.82 -6.42 4.23
C LYS A 10 -14.69 -6.30 5.25
N GLN A 11 -14.20 -7.44 5.70
CA GLN A 11 -13.12 -7.47 6.67
C GLN A 11 -11.81 -7.69 5.92
N TYR A 12 -10.98 -6.65 5.84
CA TYR A 12 -9.60 -6.72 5.39
C TYR A 12 -8.64 -6.38 6.52
N ALA A 13 -7.58 -7.14 6.64
CA ALA A 13 -6.33 -6.66 7.19
C ALA A 13 -5.44 -6.22 6.02
N VAL A 14 -4.70 -5.14 6.20
CA VAL A 14 -3.76 -4.66 5.18
C VAL A 14 -2.36 -4.69 5.76
N ALA A 15 -1.45 -5.33 5.04
CA ALA A 15 -0.03 -5.39 5.39
C ALA A 15 0.80 -4.69 4.32
N GLY A 16 1.58 -3.70 4.74
CA GLY A 16 2.57 -3.02 3.88
C GLY A 16 3.97 -3.58 4.13
N THR A 17 4.79 -3.62 3.09
CA THR A 17 6.20 -3.99 3.22
C THR A 17 7.01 -2.77 3.63
N ARG A 18 7.65 -2.85 4.80
CA ARG A 18 8.61 -1.84 5.26
C ARG A 18 9.93 -1.91 4.49
N PHE A 19 10.24 -3.07 3.96
CA PHE A 19 11.38 -3.30 3.07
C PHE A 19 10.86 -3.98 1.81
N SER A 20 11.42 -3.57 0.67
CA SER A 20 11.05 -4.14 -0.63
C SER A 20 11.19 -5.65 -0.65
N VAL A 21 10.28 -6.29 -1.35
CA VAL A 21 10.23 -7.75 -1.54
C VAL A 21 10.47 -8.10 -3.00
N PRO A 22 10.99 -9.32 -3.30
CA PRO A 22 11.17 -9.73 -4.68
C PRO A 22 9.82 -9.90 -5.39
N ILE A 23 9.75 -9.40 -6.61
CA ILE A 23 8.64 -9.60 -7.52
C ILE A 23 9.19 -10.25 -8.80
N PRO A 24 8.67 -11.40 -9.21
CA PRO A 24 7.42 -12.08 -8.83
C PRO A 24 7.61 -13.14 -7.73
N ASN A 25 7.57 -12.80 -6.48
CA ASN A 25 7.54 -13.71 -5.31
C ASN A 25 8.47 -14.96 -5.43
N ALA A 26 9.64 -14.79 -6.03
CA ALA A 26 10.61 -15.84 -6.33
C ALA A 26 11.97 -15.52 -5.70
N ASP A 27 12.84 -16.49 -5.68
CA ASP A 27 14.22 -16.24 -5.27
C ASP A 27 14.92 -15.43 -6.36
N VAL A 28 15.37 -14.23 -5.99
CA VAL A 28 16.12 -13.33 -6.86
C VAL A 28 17.39 -12.87 -6.17
N SER A 29 18.43 -12.64 -6.98
CA SER A 29 19.70 -12.15 -6.47
C SER A 29 19.59 -10.72 -5.95
N ILE A 30 20.36 -10.38 -4.92
CA ILE A 30 20.46 -9.01 -4.43
C ILE A 30 21.03 -8.05 -5.50
N SER A 31 21.76 -8.55 -6.47
CA SER A 31 22.23 -7.75 -7.61
C SER A 31 21.10 -7.24 -8.50
N GLU A 32 19.94 -7.90 -8.46
CA GLU A 32 18.72 -7.52 -9.21
C GLU A 32 17.77 -6.66 -8.36
N TYR A 33 18.25 -6.15 -7.22
CA TYR A 33 17.41 -5.47 -6.22
C TYR A 33 16.62 -4.30 -6.83
N LYS A 34 17.28 -3.44 -7.58
CA LYS A 34 16.65 -2.25 -8.17
C LYS A 34 15.56 -2.56 -9.21
N GLU A 35 15.64 -3.73 -9.82
CA GLU A 35 14.75 -4.13 -10.90
C GLU A 35 13.61 -5.02 -10.42
N LYS A 36 13.90 -5.88 -9.44
CA LYS A 36 13.00 -6.97 -9.05
C LYS A 36 12.48 -6.91 -7.62
N PHE A 37 12.91 -5.93 -6.84
CA PHE A 37 12.36 -5.70 -5.50
C PHE A 37 11.48 -4.45 -5.51
N SER A 38 10.34 -4.53 -4.89
CA SER A 38 9.39 -3.42 -4.79
C SER A 38 8.58 -3.47 -3.50
N GLY A 39 8.09 -2.32 -3.07
CA GLY A 39 7.12 -2.23 -2.00
C GLY A 39 5.77 -2.77 -2.44
N THR A 40 5.11 -3.52 -1.58
CA THR A 40 3.78 -4.08 -1.83
C THR A 40 2.83 -3.84 -0.68
N LEU A 41 1.56 -3.67 -0.99
CA LEU A 41 0.45 -3.76 -0.04
C LEU A 41 -0.30 -5.06 -0.27
N THR A 42 -0.44 -5.86 0.78
CA THR A 42 -1.22 -7.10 0.76
C THR A 42 -2.54 -6.88 1.44
N PHE A 43 -3.63 -7.09 0.72
CA PHE A 43 -4.98 -7.07 1.24
C PHE A 43 -5.40 -8.49 1.60
N ILE A 44 -5.61 -8.70 2.90
CA ILE A 44 -5.91 -9.99 3.49
C ILE A 44 -7.39 -9.99 3.86
N LYS A 45 -8.15 -10.85 3.20
CA LYS A 45 -9.57 -11.06 3.54
C LYS A 45 -9.66 -11.88 4.81
N VAL A 46 -10.49 -11.43 5.73
CA VAL A 46 -10.82 -12.16 6.94
C VAL A 46 -12.27 -12.66 6.83
N ASP A 47 -12.47 -13.95 6.89
CA ASP A 47 -13.80 -14.53 6.96
C ASP A 47 -14.43 -14.21 8.33
N LYS A 48 -15.61 -13.58 8.30
CA LYS A 48 -16.25 -13.06 9.51
C LYS A 48 -16.76 -14.16 10.46
N ASP A 49 -17.07 -15.35 9.92
CA ASP A 49 -17.69 -16.43 10.68
C ASP A 49 -16.62 -17.38 11.26
N THR A 50 -15.54 -17.61 10.51
CA THR A 50 -14.50 -18.57 10.88
C THR A 50 -13.19 -17.89 11.35
N GLY A 51 -13.01 -16.60 11.07
CA GLY A 51 -11.75 -15.90 11.31
C GLY A 51 -10.61 -16.31 10.36
N ARG A 52 -10.88 -17.15 9.37
CA ARG A 52 -9.87 -17.58 8.40
C ARG A 52 -9.42 -16.41 7.54
N MET A 53 -8.12 -16.34 7.28
CA MET A 53 -7.50 -15.31 6.47
C MET A 53 -7.05 -15.89 5.12
N SER A 54 -7.22 -15.11 4.06
CA SER A 54 -6.70 -15.42 2.72
C SER A 54 -6.25 -14.14 2.03
N ILE A 55 -5.22 -14.24 1.17
CA ILE A 55 -4.77 -13.09 0.38
C ILE A 55 -5.83 -12.82 -0.69
N ALA A 56 -6.40 -11.62 -0.67
CA ALA A 56 -7.35 -11.18 -1.69
C ALA A 56 -6.62 -10.68 -2.93
N PHE A 57 -5.65 -9.77 -2.74
CA PHE A 57 -4.77 -9.23 -3.78
C PHE A 57 -3.59 -8.48 -3.17
N GLN A 58 -2.59 -8.22 -3.99
CA GLN A 58 -1.48 -7.33 -3.68
C GLN A 58 -1.48 -6.13 -4.64
N LEU A 59 -1.12 -4.97 -4.12
CA LEU A 59 -0.85 -3.77 -4.90
C LEU A 59 0.66 -3.50 -4.88
N LEU A 60 1.28 -3.51 -6.04
CA LEU A 60 2.67 -3.12 -6.23
C LEU A 60 2.77 -1.59 -6.27
N MET A 61 3.69 -1.04 -5.51
CA MET A 61 3.96 0.39 -5.44
C MET A 61 5.41 0.69 -5.81
N PRO A 62 5.72 0.87 -7.09
CA PRO A 62 7.08 1.14 -7.53
C PRO A 62 7.65 2.39 -6.87
N GLY A 63 8.88 2.31 -6.35
CA GLY A 63 9.58 3.41 -5.71
C GLY A 63 9.02 3.83 -4.34
N PHE A 64 8.26 2.95 -3.68
CA PHE A 64 7.59 3.28 -2.42
C PHE A 64 7.54 2.08 -1.47
N ASP A 65 8.27 2.15 -0.36
CA ASP A 65 8.10 1.27 0.79
C ASP A 65 7.24 1.98 1.85
N TYR A 66 6.67 1.21 2.78
CA TYR A 66 5.66 1.72 3.69
C TYR A 66 6.15 1.79 5.13
N ASP A 67 5.71 2.82 5.86
CA ASP A 67 5.93 2.93 7.30
C ASP A 67 4.65 2.61 8.07
N LEU A 68 3.75 3.57 8.20
CA LEU A 68 2.53 3.43 8.96
C LEU A 68 1.30 3.59 8.06
N ALA A 69 0.18 3.08 8.55
CA ALA A 69 -1.06 3.05 7.79
C ALA A 69 -2.29 3.34 8.66
N HIS A 70 -3.31 3.93 8.05
CA HIS A 70 -4.63 4.09 8.64
C HIS A 70 -5.72 3.89 7.59
N ALA A 71 -6.76 3.12 7.94
CA ALA A 71 -7.91 2.95 7.05
C ALA A 71 -8.88 4.13 7.13
N GLY A 72 -9.43 4.49 5.99
CA GLY A 72 -10.53 5.46 5.91
C GLY A 72 -11.81 4.96 6.58
N LYS A 73 -12.62 5.89 7.04
CA LYS A 73 -13.91 5.66 7.67
C LYS A 73 -14.88 6.78 7.30
N GLY A 74 -16.16 6.61 7.58
CA GLY A 74 -17.15 7.62 7.16
C GLY A 74 -17.05 7.92 5.66
N PRO A 75 -16.87 9.18 5.25
CA PRO A 75 -16.75 9.56 3.84
C PRO A 75 -15.51 8.95 3.17
N SER A 76 -14.42 8.75 3.90
CA SER A 76 -13.20 8.11 3.36
C SER A 76 -13.22 6.57 3.40
N HIS A 77 -14.35 5.96 3.78
CA HIS A 77 -14.49 4.50 3.72
C HIS A 77 -14.29 3.99 2.28
N GLY A 78 -13.41 3.02 2.12
CA GLY A 78 -13.00 2.52 0.80
C GLY A 78 -11.58 2.93 0.44
N TRP A 79 -10.96 3.73 1.29
CA TRP A 79 -9.59 4.18 1.16
C TRP A 79 -8.74 3.69 2.34
N ALA A 80 -7.45 3.60 2.10
CA ALA A 80 -6.42 3.40 3.12
C ALA A 80 -5.25 4.33 2.80
N PHE A 81 -4.61 4.84 3.84
CA PHE A 81 -3.56 5.85 3.73
C PHE A 81 -2.27 5.30 4.32
N PHE A 82 -1.16 5.51 3.63
CA PHE A 82 0.14 4.97 4.01
C PHE A 82 1.22 6.02 3.88
N THR A 83 2.11 6.10 4.85
CA THR A 83 3.32 6.92 4.73
C THR A 83 4.48 6.09 4.18
N SER A 84 5.45 6.74 3.57
CA SER A 84 6.66 6.09 3.11
C SER A 84 7.64 5.87 4.27
N TYR A 85 8.40 4.79 4.19
CA TYR A 85 9.51 4.54 5.10
C TYR A 85 10.87 4.76 4.43
N ASN A 86 11.04 4.19 3.25
CA ASN A 86 12.29 4.21 2.49
C ASN A 86 12.05 4.33 1.00
N SER A 87 13.13 4.61 0.28
CA SER A 87 13.16 4.30 -1.14
C SER A 87 13.35 2.80 -1.35
N GLU A 88 12.55 2.18 -2.21
CA GLU A 88 12.72 0.77 -2.58
C GLU A 88 14.07 0.48 -3.26
N GLN A 89 14.77 1.51 -3.69
CA GLN A 89 16.11 1.40 -4.27
C GLN A 89 17.23 1.35 -3.21
N ALA A 90 16.91 1.60 -1.95
CA ALA A 90 17.87 1.46 -0.87
C ALA A 90 18.12 -0.01 -0.56
N ASN A 91 19.35 -0.46 -0.63
CA ASN A 91 19.73 -1.86 -0.45
C ASN A 91 20.67 -2.11 0.73
N THR A 92 21.02 -1.08 1.48
CA THR A 92 21.79 -1.18 2.72
C THR A 92 20.96 -0.74 3.91
N LEU A 93 21.29 -1.22 5.11
CA LEU A 93 20.62 -0.79 6.34
C LEU A 93 20.80 0.69 6.62
N LEU A 94 21.94 1.27 6.24
CA LEU A 94 22.19 2.71 6.41
C LEU A 94 21.27 3.54 5.51
N GLU A 95 21.14 3.17 4.25
CA GLU A 95 20.22 3.84 3.32
C GLU A 95 18.76 3.67 3.74
N LYS A 96 18.37 2.44 4.13
CA LYS A 96 17.01 2.12 4.55
C LYS A 96 16.59 2.84 5.83
N ASN A 97 17.51 3.17 6.71
CA ASN A 97 17.24 3.90 7.95
C ASN A 97 17.49 5.40 7.83
N ALA A 98 17.87 5.90 6.66
CA ALA A 98 18.11 7.30 6.44
C ALA A 98 16.79 8.01 6.08
N SER A 99 16.21 8.74 7.04
CA SER A 99 14.93 9.45 6.88
C SER A 99 14.89 10.42 5.70
N GLN A 100 16.03 10.97 5.27
CA GLN A 100 16.10 11.81 4.07
C GLN A 100 15.79 11.07 2.76
N ASN A 101 15.81 9.74 2.76
CA ASN A 101 15.48 8.93 1.60
C ASN A 101 13.99 8.58 1.52
N ASP A 102 13.22 8.87 2.57
CA ASP A 102 11.78 8.66 2.59
C ASP A 102 11.11 9.52 1.50
N LYS A 103 10.08 8.97 0.89
CA LYS A 103 9.24 9.76 -0.03
C LYS A 103 8.32 10.68 0.75
N ASP A 104 8.22 11.93 0.34
CA ASP A 104 7.46 12.96 1.03
C ASP A 104 5.98 12.95 0.59
N PHE A 105 5.35 11.77 0.68
CA PHE A 105 3.97 11.55 0.29
C PHE A 105 3.22 10.65 1.27
N ILE A 106 1.89 10.84 1.33
CA ILE A 106 0.96 9.81 1.76
C ILE A 106 0.44 9.11 0.51
N ALA A 107 0.53 7.79 0.45
CA ALA A 107 -0.16 7.00 -0.56
C ALA A 107 -1.62 6.82 -0.15
N ALA A 108 -2.53 7.44 -0.89
CA ALA A 108 -3.97 7.25 -0.74
C ALA A 108 -4.42 6.11 -1.66
N VAL A 109 -4.76 4.97 -1.10
CA VAL A 109 -5.12 3.75 -1.82
C VAL A 109 -6.62 3.55 -1.81
N ASN A 110 -7.23 3.56 -2.98
CA ASN A 110 -8.64 3.21 -3.18
C ASN A 110 -8.77 1.69 -3.31
N TRP A 111 -9.01 1.01 -2.21
CA TRP A 111 -9.12 -0.45 -2.23
C TRP A 111 -10.42 -0.95 -2.89
N LYS A 112 -11.49 -0.17 -2.94
CA LYS A 112 -12.67 -0.51 -3.74
C LYS A 112 -12.35 -0.56 -5.22
N ARG A 113 -11.58 0.44 -5.69
CA ARG A 113 -11.10 0.45 -7.08
C ARG A 113 -10.21 -0.74 -7.38
N ALA A 114 -9.35 -1.14 -6.43
CA ALA A 114 -8.54 -2.34 -6.56
C ALA A 114 -9.40 -3.60 -6.72
N GLU A 115 -10.45 -3.77 -5.91
CA GLU A 115 -11.40 -4.88 -6.05
C GLU A 115 -12.06 -4.91 -7.44
N GLU A 116 -12.50 -3.76 -7.94
CA GLU A 116 -13.09 -3.64 -9.28
C GLU A 116 -12.09 -4.09 -10.36
N CYS A 117 -10.83 -3.66 -10.26
CA CYS A 117 -9.79 -4.05 -11.21
C CYS A 117 -9.53 -5.55 -11.19
N VAL A 118 -9.50 -6.17 -10.01
CA VAL A 118 -9.40 -7.62 -9.88
C VAL A 118 -10.59 -8.33 -10.52
N ALA A 119 -11.80 -7.86 -10.24
CA ALA A 119 -13.02 -8.42 -10.82
C ALA A 119 -13.08 -8.25 -12.36
N GLN A 120 -12.49 -7.20 -12.90
CA GLN A 120 -12.34 -6.96 -14.33
C GLN A 120 -11.20 -7.74 -14.99
N GLY A 121 -10.51 -8.61 -14.25
CA GLY A 121 -9.38 -9.40 -14.77
C GLY A 121 -8.12 -8.60 -15.08
N LYS A 122 -7.94 -7.41 -14.49
CA LYS A 122 -6.76 -6.56 -14.71
C LYS A 122 -5.54 -6.96 -13.88
N ALA A 123 -5.73 -7.86 -12.91
CA ALA A 123 -4.64 -8.34 -12.07
C ALA A 123 -3.80 -9.39 -12.80
N THR A 124 -2.50 -9.38 -12.53
CA THR A 124 -1.59 -10.44 -12.94
C THR A 124 -1.56 -11.54 -11.89
N ASP A 125 -1.64 -12.80 -12.32
CA ASP A 125 -1.43 -13.93 -11.42
C ASP A 125 0.06 -14.18 -11.22
N LEU A 126 0.51 -14.04 -9.97
CA LEU A 126 1.88 -14.38 -9.59
C LEU A 126 1.89 -15.64 -8.74
N PRO A 127 2.92 -16.51 -8.88
CA PRO A 127 3.10 -17.64 -7.98
C PRO A 127 3.16 -17.15 -6.53
N SER A 128 2.40 -17.80 -5.66
CA SER A 128 2.50 -17.51 -4.23
C SER A 128 3.80 -18.08 -3.68
N ARG A 129 4.59 -17.25 -3.02
CA ARG A 129 5.82 -17.67 -2.37
C ARG A 129 5.57 -18.76 -1.33
N TYR A 130 4.45 -18.71 -0.67
CA TYR A 130 4.04 -19.71 0.33
C TYR A 130 3.64 -21.05 -0.28
N ALA A 131 3.27 -21.09 -1.55
CA ALA A 131 2.97 -22.35 -2.23
C ALA A 131 4.21 -23.22 -2.43
N HIS A 132 5.40 -22.63 -2.41
CA HIS A 132 6.67 -23.29 -2.66
C HIS A 132 7.58 -23.37 -1.43
N ASN A 133 7.23 -22.71 -0.34
CA ASN A 133 8.06 -22.68 0.85
C ASN A 133 7.69 -23.83 1.80
N GLU A 134 8.56 -24.79 1.88
CA GLU A 134 8.44 -25.91 2.82
C GLU A 134 8.89 -25.54 4.24
N VAL A 135 9.68 -24.49 4.38
CA VAL A 135 10.24 -24.04 5.65
C VAL A 135 9.27 -23.11 6.35
N GLY A 136 8.79 -23.50 7.51
CA GLY A 136 7.87 -22.71 8.33
C GLY A 136 6.41 -22.76 7.88
N ALA A 137 6.11 -23.40 6.76
CA ALA A 137 4.74 -23.64 6.30
C ALA A 137 4.04 -24.79 7.04
N GLY A 138 4.68 -25.37 8.03
CA GLY A 138 4.23 -26.59 8.72
C GLY A 138 2.85 -26.52 9.36
N HIS A 139 2.25 -25.33 9.45
CA HIS A 139 0.94 -25.16 10.07
C HIS A 139 -0.06 -24.36 9.22
N ILE A 140 0.39 -23.85 8.07
CA ILE A 140 -0.52 -23.10 7.18
C ILE A 140 -0.73 -23.97 5.96
N ALA A 141 -1.90 -24.56 5.86
CA ALA A 141 -2.23 -25.39 4.73
C ALA A 141 -2.06 -24.56 3.44
N ARG A 142 -1.27 -25.07 2.49
CA ARG A 142 -1.05 -24.46 1.17
C ARG A 142 -2.35 -24.05 0.48
N THR A 143 -3.41 -24.79 0.78
CA THR A 143 -4.77 -24.57 0.28
C THR A 143 -5.43 -23.31 0.82
N GLU A 144 -4.96 -22.75 1.94
CA GLU A 144 -5.53 -21.54 2.53
C GLU A 144 -5.08 -20.26 1.82
N TYR A 145 -3.88 -20.27 1.23
CA TYR A 145 -3.31 -19.10 0.53
C TYR A 145 -3.36 -19.23 -0.99
N GLY A 146 -3.80 -20.39 -1.51
CA GLY A 146 -3.79 -20.66 -2.94
C GLY A 146 -2.39 -20.84 -3.53
N THR A 147 -2.33 -21.08 -4.81
CA THR A 147 -1.08 -21.28 -5.57
C THR A 147 -0.60 -20.00 -6.27
N SER A 148 -1.42 -18.97 -6.30
CA SER A 148 -1.11 -17.69 -6.93
C SER A 148 -1.70 -16.52 -6.14
N VAL A 149 -1.14 -15.34 -6.35
CA VAL A 149 -1.60 -14.07 -5.79
C VAL A 149 -1.95 -13.14 -6.94
N LYS A 150 -3.10 -12.48 -6.83
CA LYS A 150 -3.50 -11.42 -7.77
C LYS A 150 -2.67 -10.17 -7.49
N LEU A 151 -1.82 -9.76 -8.42
CA LEU A 151 -1.05 -8.53 -8.34
C LEU A 151 -1.67 -7.45 -9.23
N ILE A 152 -1.83 -6.25 -8.66
CA ILE A 152 -2.27 -5.06 -9.37
C ILE A 152 -1.15 -4.02 -9.32
N THR A 153 -0.97 -3.29 -10.39
CA THR A 153 -0.11 -2.10 -10.44
C THR A 153 -0.94 -0.84 -10.69
N PRO A 154 -0.45 0.35 -10.35
CA PRO A 154 -1.12 1.60 -10.71
C PRO A 154 -1.37 1.75 -12.22
N ALA A 155 -0.45 1.24 -13.05
CA ALA A 155 -0.60 1.26 -14.51
C ALA A 155 -1.74 0.36 -15.02
N GLN A 156 -1.96 -0.80 -14.39
CA GLN A 156 -3.06 -1.71 -14.75
C GLN A 156 -4.41 -1.24 -14.23
N CYS A 157 -4.40 -0.46 -13.15
CA CYS A 157 -5.61 -0.05 -12.44
C CYS A 157 -5.58 1.46 -12.16
N GLU A 158 -5.88 2.25 -13.17
CA GLU A 158 -5.99 3.70 -13.02
C GLU A 158 -6.97 4.06 -11.89
N GLY A 159 -6.56 5.02 -11.05
CA GLY A 159 -7.35 5.48 -9.92
C GLY A 159 -7.24 4.62 -8.66
N VAL A 160 -6.39 3.61 -8.64
CA VAL A 160 -6.17 2.77 -7.46
C VAL A 160 -5.34 3.46 -6.41
N VAL A 161 -4.44 4.38 -6.80
CA VAL A 161 -3.57 5.08 -5.87
C VAL A 161 -3.32 6.52 -6.33
N TYR A 162 -3.19 7.42 -5.36
CA TYR A 162 -2.77 8.81 -5.51
C TYR A 162 -1.80 9.19 -4.41
N PHE A 163 -0.89 10.12 -4.70
CA PHE A 163 0.01 10.68 -3.69
C PHE A 163 -0.49 12.02 -3.19
N LEU A 164 -0.53 12.17 -1.86
CA LEU A 164 -0.79 13.42 -1.18
C LEU A 164 0.56 14.00 -0.72
N PRO A 165 0.96 15.19 -1.16
CA PRO A 165 2.22 15.79 -0.73
C PRO A 165 2.26 15.99 0.79
N THR A 166 3.39 15.68 1.41
CA THR A 166 3.62 15.88 2.84
C THR A 166 4.94 16.62 3.07
N PRO A 167 5.14 17.21 4.25
CA PRO A 167 6.45 17.65 4.68
C PRO A 167 7.43 16.48 4.81
N LYS A 168 8.70 16.85 4.90
CA LYS A 168 9.85 15.95 4.85
C LYS A 168 9.77 14.76 5.80
N SER A 169 9.93 13.58 5.24
CA SER A 169 9.99 12.30 5.95
C SER A 169 8.73 12.04 6.79
N PRO A 170 7.56 11.78 6.16
CA PRO A 170 6.36 11.44 6.91
C PRO A 170 6.55 10.14 7.70
N HIS A 171 5.96 10.07 8.90
CA HIS A 171 6.01 8.89 9.74
C HIS A 171 4.61 8.33 9.98
N GLY A 172 3.89 8.84 10.97
CA GLY A 172 2.52 8.41 11.24
C GLY A 172 1.51 9.00 10.24
N VAL A 173 0.46 8.28 9.97
CA VAL A 173 -0.73 8.79 9.30
C VAL A 173 -1.96 8.42 10.09
N ASP A 174 -2.85 9.38 10.28
CA ASP A 174 -4.11 9.20 10.99
C ASP A 174 -5.30 9.75 10.19
N VAL A 175 -6.42 9.07 10.33
CA VAL A 175 -7.72 9.53 9.85
C VAL A 175 -8.56 9.89 11.06
N ASN A 176 -9.04 11.12 11.13
CA ASN A 176 -9.84 11.60 12.25
C ASN A 176 -11.13 10.78 12.45
N PRO A 177 -11.79 10.85 13.61
CA PRO A 177 -12.98 10.03 13.89
C PRO A 177 -14.11 10.16 12.88
N SER A 178 -14.31 11.35 12.28
CA SER A 178 -15.35 11.55 11.25
C SER A 178 -14.96 10.98 9.88
N GLY A 179 -13.65 10.73 9.62
CA GLY A 179 -13.15 10.28 8.34
C GLY A 179 -12.98 11.37 7.29
N GLU A 180 -13.11 12.64 7.69
CA GLU A 180 -13.04 13.79 6.78
C GLU A 180 -11.63 14.34 6.60
N PHE A 181 -10.74 14.08 7.55
CA PHE A 181 -9.38 14.61 7.55
C PHE A 181 -8.34 13.52 7.75
N ILE A 182 -7.26 13.65 6.99
CA ILE A 182 -6.09 12.79 7.05
C ILE A 182 -4.91 13.65 7.48
N SER A 183 -4.17 13.24 8.48
CA SER A 183 -2.98 13.93 8.98
C SER A 183 -1.76 13.02 8.96
N ALA A 184 -0.57 13.59 8.80
CA ALA A 184 0.69 12.87 8.92
C ALA A 184 1.72 13.70 9.68
N GLY A 185 2.56 13.04 10.48
CA GLY A 185 3.69 13.68 11.14
C GLY A 185 4.96 13.56 10.30
N GLY A 186 5.71 14.64 10.13
CA GLY A 186 7.02 14.61 9.47
C GLY A 186 8.15 14.49 10.50
N LYS A 187 9.07 13.54 10.31
CA LYS A 187 10.24 13.36 11.18
C LYS A 187 11.25 14.52 11.07
N LEU A 188 11.34 15.12 9.88
CA LEU A 188 12.31 16.18 9.55
C LEU A 188 11.63 17.53 9.29
N ALA A 189 10.38 17.70 9.68
CA ALA A 189 9.64 18.94 9.55
C ALA A 189 8.81 19.19 10.82
N SER A 190 8.78 20.42 11.28
CA SER A 190 8.04 20.83 12.49
C SER A 190 6.59 21.22 12.21
N VAL A 191 5.96 20.56 11.22
CA VAL A 191 4.58 20.81 10.81
C VAL A 191 3.83 19.49 10.63
N ILE A 192 2.54 19.53 10.86
CA ILE A 192 1.63 18.42 10.62
C ILE A 192 0.68 18.83 9.50
N PRO A 193 0.80 18.25 8.29
CA PRO A 193 -0.16 18.49 7.23
C PRO A 193 -1.50 17.84 7.59
N VAL A 194 -2.56 18.52 7.24
CA VAL A 194 -3.93 17.99 7.36
C VAL A 194 -4.60 18.09 5.98
N HIS A 195 -4.93 16.96 5.42
CA HIS A 195 -5.60 16.84 4.14
C HIS A 195 -7.11 16.66 4.33
N SER A 196 -7.90 17.45 3.63
CA SER A 196 -9.34 17.25 3.57
C SER A 196 -9.67 16.16 2.55
N PHE A 197 -10.43 15.13 2.95
CA PHE A 197 -10.86 14.08 2.04
C PHE A 197 -11.75 14.63 0.91
N ALA A 198 -12.61 15.59 1.21
CA ALA A 198 -13.45 16.24 0.20
C ALA A 198 -12.61 17.00 -0.85
N LYS A 199 -11.56 17.72 -0.42
CA LYS A 199 -10.66 18.37 -1.38
C LYS A 199 -9.85 17.37 -2.19
N MET A 200 -9.41 16.28 -1.55
CA MET A 200 -8.72 15.19 -2.23
C MET A 200 -9.58 14.60 -3.36
N THR A 201 -10.81 14.23 -3.06
CA THR A 201 -11.72 13.66 -4.07
C THR A 201 -12.07 14.65 -5.17
N ALA A 202 -12.30 15.93 -4.84
CA ALA A 202 -12.52 16.98 -5.83
C ALA A 202 -11.30 17.16 -6.77
N ALA A 203 -10.08 17.11 -6.24
CA ALA A 203 -8.88 17.17 -7.05
C ALA A 203 -8.74 15.95 -7.98
N ILE A 204 -9.11 14.76 -7.50
CA ILE A 204 -9.13 13.54 -8.32
C ILE A 204 -10.14 13.66 -9.45
N GLU A 205 -11.36 14.08 -9.16
CA GLU A 205 -12.43 14.27 -10.15
C GLU A 205 -12.07 15.33 -11.19
N ALA A 206 -11.49 16.43 -10.75
CA ALA A 206 -11.00 17.50 -11.63
C ALA A 206 -9.66 17.17 -12.34
N LYS A 207 -9.03 16.02 -12.02
CA LYS A 207 -7.71 15.62 -12.51
C LYS A 207 -6.64 16.68 -12.26
N THR A 208 -6.70 17.32 -11.11
CA THR A 208 -5.75 18.37 -10.71
C THR A 208 -4.52 17.73 -10.09
N PHE A 209 -3.51 17.49 -10.91
CA PHE A 209 -2.26 16.86 -10.51
C PHE A 209 -1.09 17.83 -10.65
N GLU A 210 -0.16 17.77 -9.70
CA GLU A 210 1.08 18.54 -9.77
C GLU A 210 2.06 17.89 -10.74
N ASN A 211 2.21 16.59 -10.62
CA ASN A 211 3.08 15.75 -11.46
C ASN A 211 2.68 14.27 -11.31
N THR A 212 3.54 13.39 -11.83
CA THR A 212 3.43 11.94 -11.67
C THR A 212 4.76 11.39 -11.17
N VAL A 213 4.73 10.59 -10.11
CA VAL A 213 5.90 9.95 -9.53
C VAL A 213 5.73 8.43 -9.60
N SER A 214 6.65 7.74 -10.27
CA SER A 214 6.59 6.27 -10.47
C SER A 214 5.24 5.78 -11.04
N GLY A 215 4.64 6.57 -11.93
CA GLY A 215 3.34 6.25 -12.53
C GLY A 215 2.12 6.60 -11.67
N VAL A 216 2.32 7.16 -10.48
CA VAL A 216 1.24 7.56 -9.56
C VAL A 216 1.05 9.08 -9.60
N PRO A 217 -0.18 9.58 -9.84
CA PRO A 217 -0.46 11.01 -9.82
C PRO A 217 -0.26 11.62 -8.43
N VAL A 218 0.41 12.76 -8.36
CA VAL A 218 0.54 13.59 -7.16
C VAL A 218 -0.55 14.66 -7.19
N LEU A 219 -1.41 14.67 -6.18
CA LEU A 219 -2.52 15.61 -6.11
C LEU A 219 -2.05 17.03 -5.81
N LYS A 220 -2.75 18.01 -6.40
CA LYS A 220 -2.57 19.42 -6.13
C LYS A 220 -3.89 20.04 -5.67
N TYR A 221 -3.95 20.51 -4.42
CA TYR A 221 -5.13 21.18 -3.85
C TYR A 221 -4.81 21.99 -2.58
#